data_f517fb5d0422a2c510a3393f80f0b4a6
#
_entry.id   f517fb5d0422a2c510a3393f80f0b4a6
#
_cell.length_a   1.000
_cell.length_b   1.000
_cell.length_c   1.000
_cell.angle_alpha   90.00
_cell.angle_beta   90.00
_cell.angle_gamma   90.00
#
_symmetry.space_group_name_H-M   'P 1'
#
loop_
_entity.id
_entity.type
_entity.pdbx_description
1 polymer ?
#
loop_
_entity_poly.entity_id
_entity_poly.type
_entity_poly.pdbx_seq_one_letter_code
_entity_poly.pdbx_strand_id
1 'polypeptide(L)' 'MQIGTAAKKAGISRQSLQYYVMVGLIEPTETSETGRRLFDEKSVTKIQLIKKLNKSGYPLRAIRDLFIHEHPDLKGVDNG' A
#
# COMPACT_ATOMS: atom_id res chain seq x y z
N MET A 1 -8.48 10.61 -1.30
CA MET A 1 -7.90 11.42 -0.22
C MET A 1 -6.39 11.51 -0.34
N GLN A 2 -5.82 12.53 0.23
CA GLN A 2 -4.37 12.70 0.20
C GLN A 2 -3.69 11.75 1.18
N ILE A 3 -2.37 11.60 1.03
CA ILE A 3 -1.59 10.64 1.81
C ILE A 3 -1.72 10.84 3.33
N GLY A 4 -1.71 12.10 3.79
CA GLY A 4 -1.84 12.37 5.23
C GLY A 4 -3.18 11.90 5.79
N THR A 5 -4.25 12.11 5.04
CA THR A 5 -5.59 11.68 5.44
C THR A 5 -5.69 10.16 5.43
N ALA A 6 -5.16 9.52 4.39
CA ALA A 6 -5.19 8.06 4.30
C ALA A 6 -4.40 7.41 5.44
N ALA A 7 -3.24 7.95 5.75
CA ALA A 7 -2.42 7.44 6.84
C ALA A 7 -3.16 7.56 8.18
N LYS A 8 -3.77 8.71 8.43
CA LYS A 8 -4.52 8.93 9.65
C LYS A 8 -5.68 7.95 9.78
N LYS A 9 -6.44 7.75 8.72
CA LYS A 9 -7.56 6.79 8.71
C LYS A 9 -7.07 5.36 8.95
N ALA A 10 -5.93 5.02 8.42
CA ALA A 10 -5.36 3.68 8.58
C ALA A 10 -4.66 3.48 9.91
N GLY A 11 -4.45 4.54 10.68
CA GLY A 11 -3.80 4.45 11.97
C GLY A 11 -2.28 4.30 11.89
N ILE A 12 -1.66 4.85 10.86
CA ILE A 12 -0.21 4.85 10.72
C ILE A 12 0.28 6.28 10.49
N SER A 13 1.59 6.48 10.59
CA SER A 13 2.16 7.80 10.30
C SER A 13 2.20 8.04 8.80
N ARG A 14 2.21 9.31 8.42
CA ARG A 14 2.38 9.69 7.02
C ARG A 14 3.70 9.13 6.47
N GLN A 15 4.74 9.17 7.27
CA GLN A 15 6.06 8.67 6.88
C GLN A 15 6.00 7.17 6.59
N SER A 16 5.30 6.40 7.41
CA SER A 16 5.12 4.97 7.17
C SER A 16 4.40 4.71 5.86
N LEU A 17 3.36 5.47 5.57
CA LEU A 17 2.63 5.30 4.32
C LEU A 17 3.50 5.66 3.12
N GLN A 18 4.30 6.72 3.23
CA GLN A 18 5.25 7.07 2.17
C GLN A 18 6.22 5.91 1.91
N TYR A 19 6.68 5.27 2.97
CA TYR A 19 7.55 4.11 2.84
C TYR A 19 6.84 2.95 2.15
N TYR A 20 5.60 2.67 2.52
CA TYR A 20 4.81 1.61 1.88
C TYR A 20 4.66 1.86 0.37
N VAL A 21 4.43 3.10 -0.02
CA VAL A 21 4.35 3.47 -1.43
C VAL A 21 5.69 3.25 -2.12
N MET A 22 6.76 3.69 -1.49
CA MET A 22 8.10 3.60 -2.06
C MET A 22 8.54 2.16 -2.33
N VAL A 23 8.20 1.25 -1.43
CA VAL A 23 8.60 -0.16 -1.58
C VAL A 23 7.59 -1.00 -2.36
N GLY A 24 6.52 -0.39 -2.85
CA GLY A 24 5.56 -1.07 -3.70
C GLY A 24 4.51 -1.89 -2.96
N LEU A 25 4.32 -1.65 -1.67
CA LEU A 25 3.27 -2.32 -0.90
C LEU A 25 1.89 -1.78 -1.19
N ILE A 26 1.82 -0.50 -1.47
CA ILE A 26 0.56 0.19 -1.73
C ILE A 26 0.77 1.13 -2.92
N GLU A 27 -0.21 1.22 -3.80
CA GLU A 27 -0.16 2.16 -4.91
C GLU A 27 -1.25 3.20 -4.73
N PRO A 28 -0.99 4.47 -5.06
CA PRO A 28 -2.04 5.47 -5.08
C PRO A 28 -3.12 5.06 -6.07
N THR A 29 -4.37 5.37 -5.75
CA THR A 29 -5.50 5.08 -6.65
C THR A 29 -5.42 5.94 -7.91
N GLU A 30 -4.97 7.18 -7.73
CA GLU A 30 -4.80 8.11 -8.85
C GLU A 30 -3.84 9.21 -8.45
N THR A 31 -3.39 9.97 -9.45
CA THR A 31 -2.55 11.15 -9.22
C THR A 31 -3.33 12.37 -9.70
N SER A 32 -3.41 13.40 -8.86
CA SER A 32 -4.10 14.64 -9.21
C SER A 32 -3.32 15.42 -10.27
N GLU A 33 -3.96 16.43 -10.85
CA GLU A 33 -3.32 17.29 -11.84
C GLU A 33 -2.06 17.97 -11.32
N THR A 34 -1.99 18.19 -10.03
CA THR A 34 -0.83 18.81 -9.39
C THR A 34 0.24 17.80 -8.98
N GLY A 35 0.09 16.55 -9.39
CA GLY A 35 1.06 15.50 -9.08
C GLY A 35 0.90 14.90 -7.70
N ARG A 36 -0.16 15.21 -6.97
CA ARG A 36 -0.39 14.65 -5.65
C ARG A 36 -0.98 13.25 -5.75
N ARG A 37 -0.47 12.36 -4.93
CA ARG A 37 -0.97 10.99 -4.86
C ARG A 37 -2.26 10.96 -4.05
N LEU A 38 -3.26 10.26 -4.58
CA LEU A 38 -4.58 10.13 -3.95
C LEU A 38 -4.87 8.66 -3.64
N PHE A 39 -5.59 8.45 -2.54
CA PHE A 39 -5.93 7.11 -2.05
C PHE A 39 -7.43 7.03 -1.82
N ASP A 40 -7.99 5.85 -1.93
CA ASP A 40 -9.41 5.61 -1.66
C ASP A 40 -9.60 4.72 -0.43
N GLU A 41 -10.85 4.41 -0.12
CA GLU A 41 -11.17 3.59 1.05
C GLU A 41 -10.62 2.16 0.93
N LYS A 42 -10.54 1.63 -0.28
CA LYS A 42 -9.93 0.31 -0.50
C LYS A 42 -8.45 0.33 -0.15
N SER A 43 -7.77 1.43 -0.48
CA SER A 43 -6.38 1.62 -0.12
C SER A 43 -6.22 1.66 1.39
N VAL A 44 -7.10 2.37 2.08
CA VAL A 44 -7.06 2.44 3.54
C VAL A 44 -7.21 1.05 4.16
N THR A 45 -8.14 0.26 3.67
CA THR A 45 -8.34 -1.11 4.15
C THR A 45 -7.09 -1.96 3.94
N LYS A 46 -6.47 -1.83 2.78
CA LYS A 46 -5.23 -2.56 2.48
C LYS A 46 -4.09 -2.13 3.39
N ILE A 47 -3.97 -0.83 3.64
CA ILE A 47 -2.95 -0.31 4.56
C ILE A 47 -3.16 -0.87 5.97
N GLN A 48 -4.40 -0.93 6.42
CA GLN A 48 -4.71 -1.49 7.73
C GLN A 48 -4.32 -2.97 7.80
N LEU A 49 -4.54 -3.71 6.74
CA LEU A 49 -4.13 -5.11 6.68
C LEU A 49 -2.62 -5.25 6.74
N ILE A 50 -1.89 -4.41 6.00
CA ILE A 50 -0.43 -4.39 6.03
C ILE A 50 0.07 -4.15 7.44
N LYS A 51 -0.50 -3.16 8.10
CA LYS A 51 -0.14 -2.83 9.48
C LYS A 51 -0.36 -4.02 10.41
N LYS A 52 -1.51 -4.65 10.29
CA LYS A 52 -1.88 -5.78 11.14
C LYS A 52 -0.93 -6.95 10.94
N LEU A 53 -0.62 -7.30 9.71
CA LEU A 53 0.30 -8.39 9.40
C LEU A 53 1.70 -8.08 9.90
N ASN A 54 2.16 -6.86 9.71
CA ASN A 54 3.48 -6.46 10.16
C ASN A 54 3.58 -6.54 11.69
N LYS A 55 2.54 -6.12 12.39
CA LYS A 55 2.47 -6.22 13.85
C LYS A 55 2.50 -7.66 14.34
N SER A 56 1.95 -8.56 13.53
CA SER A 56 1.91 -9.99 13.86
C SER A 56 3.24 -10.69 13.61
N GLY A 57 4.23 -9.98 13.10
CA GLY A 57 5.58 -10.52 12.91
C GLY A 57 5.98 -10.73 11.46
N TYR A 58 5.11 -10.46 10.50
CA TYR A 58 5.49 -10.60 9.09
C TYR A 58 6.30 -9.38 8.65
N PRO A 59 7.50 -9.58 8.12
CA PRO A 59 8.26 -8.46 7.57
C PRO A 59 7.54 -7.90 6.34
N LEU A 60 7.77 -6.63 6.04
CA LEU A 60 7.11 -5.97 4.93
C LEU A 60 7.36 -6.67 3.59
N ARG A 61 8.55 -7.23 3.42
CA ARG A 61 8.88 -8.01 2.22
C ARG A 61 7.95 -9.20 2.05
N ALA A 62 7.69 -9.94 3.12
CA ALA A 62 6.81 -11.10 3.06
C ALA A 62 5.36 -10.67 2.75
N ILE A 63 4.93 -9.56 3.30
CA ILE A 63 3.59 -9.03 3.03
C ILE A 63 3.47 -8.64 1.56
N ARG A 64 4.49 -7.99 1.02
CA ARG A 64 4.53 -7.64 -0.39
C ARG A 64 4.42 -8.87 -1.28
N ASP A 65 5.14 -9.93 -0.93
CA ASP A 65 5.10 -11.17 -1.70
C ASP A 65 3.71 -11.81 -1.66
N LEU A 66 3.03 -11.75 -0.51
CA LEU A 66 1.66 -12.24 -0.39
C LEU A 66 0.73 -11.51 -1.34
N PHE A 67 0.85 -10.20 -1.42
CA PHE A 67 0.00 -9.40 -2.30
C PHE A 67 0.26 -9.70 -3.77
N ILE A 68 1.51 -9.93 -4.14
CA ILE A 68 1.84 -10.31 -5.50
C ILE A 68 1.20 -11.64 -5.86
N HIS A 69 1.21 -12.59 -4.95
CA HIS A 69 0.57 -13.89 -5.17
C HIS A 69 -0.95 -13.79 -5.32
N GLU A 70 -1.58 -12.86 -4.59
CA GLU A 70 -3.01 -12.64 -4.70
C GLU A 70 -3.39 -11.92 -5.99
N HIS A 71 -2.42 -11.33 -6.67
CA HIS A 71 -2.64 -10.60 -7.91
C HIS A 71 -1.76 -11.19 -9.00
N PRO A 72 -2.12 -12.39 -9.48
CA PRO A 72 -1.30 -13.10 -10.47
C PRO A 72 -1.08 -12.33 -11.77
N ASP A 73 -1.98 -11.41 -12.10
CA ASP A 73 -1.82 -10.57 -13.28
C ASP A 73 -0.56 -9.72 -13.22
N LEU A 74 -0.27 -9.19 -12.05
CA LEU A 74 0.94 -8.39 -11.85
C LEU A 74 2.18 -9.25 -11.94
N LYS A 75 2.09 -10.47 -11.45
CA LYS A 75 3.19 -11.40 -11.46
C LYS A 75 3.40 -11.99 -12.85
N GLY A 76 2.30 -12.24 -13.57
CA GLY A 76 2.35 -12.85 -14.89
C GLY A 76 3.13 -12.04 -15.90
N VAL A 77 3.13 -10.71 -15.74
CA VAL A 77 3.88 -9.84 -16.64
C VAL A 77 5.37 -10.15 -16.59
N ASP A 78 5.88 -10.48 -15.42
CA ASP A 78 7.30 -10.75 -15.23
C ASP A 78 7.71 -12.06 -15.86
N ASN A 79 6.81 -13.00 -15.95
CA ASN A 79 7.10 -14.32 -16.48
C ASN A 79 6.90 -14.41 -17.99
N GLY A 80 6.42 -13.31 -18.54
CA GLY A 80 6.26 -13.17 -19.98
C GLY A 80 5.38 -14.21 -20.56
#